data_dc2a259259a8f3aef57b5af6787e0464
#
_entry.id   dc2a259259a8f3aef57b5af6787e0464
#
_cell.length_a   1.000
_cell.length_b   1.000
_cell.length_c   1.000
_cell.angle_alpha   90.00
_cell.angle_beta   90.00
_cell.angle_gamma   90.00
#
_symmetry.space_group_name_H-M   'P 1'
#
loop_
_entity.id
_entity.type
_entity.pdbx_description
1 polymer ?
#
loop_
_entity_poly.entity_id
_entity_poly.type
_entity_poly.pdbx_seq_one_letter_code
_entity_poly.pdbx_strand_id
1 'polypeptide(L)'
;KVLPVDQQQGIRNFIVELIVVMSSEESNLRSERTLLGKLDTTLIQILKQEWPHNWPNFIPEIVSSSRGSLAICENNMAILRLLSEEVFDFSAEQMTQAKARNLKNQFCGEFGEVFQLCTEVLEKANKPSLIKATLETMLRFLNWIPLGFIFETNVVDSLITRFLEVPDFRNVTLKC
;
A
#
# COMPACT_ATOMS: atom_id res chain seq x y z
N LYS A 1 -0.71 7.45 -29.98
CA LYS A 1 0.74 7.09 -30.06
C LYS A 1 1.14 6.59 -28.68
N VAL A 2 1.59 5.34 -28.62
CA VAL A 2 2.17 4.79 -27.38
C VAL A 2 3.61 5.29 -27.29
N LEU A 3 4.01 5.76 -26.10
CA LEU A 3 5.39 6.19 -25.85
C LEU A 3 6.36 5.00 -25.97
N PRO A 4 7.61 5.21 -26.41
CA PRO A 4 8.67 4.20 -26.33
C PRO A 4 8.86 3.69 -24.91
N VAL A 5 9.28 2.43 -24.77
CA VAL A 5 9.40 1.77 -23.44
C VAL A 5 10.40 2.48 -22.51
N ASP A 6 11.51 2.94 -23.05
CA ASP A 6 12.51 3.73 -22.32
C ASP A 6 11.95 5.05 -21.75
N GLN A 7 11.09 5.72 -22.51
CA GLN A 7 10.42 6.93 -22.04
C GLN A 7 9.37 6.62 -20.97
N GLN A 8 8.62 5.51 -21.12
CA GLN A 8 7.68 5.07 -20.08
C GLN A 8 8.42 4.77 -18.77
N GLN A 9 9.52 4.04 -18.83
CA GLN A 9 10.37 3.76 -17.67
C GLN A 9 10.97 5.04 -17.06
N GLY A 10 11.39 5.97 -17.88
CA GLY A 10 11.90 7.27 -17.42
C GLY A 10 10.86 8.07 -16.64
N ILE A 11 9.61 8.13 -17.13
CA ILE A 11 8.50 8.79 -16.44
C ILE A 11 8.20 8.08 -15.11
N ARG A 12 8.11 6.74 -15.12
CA ARG A 12 7.89 5.95 -13.92
C ARG A 12 8.96 6.22 -12.86
N ASN A 13 10.23 6.13 -13.24
CA ASN A 13 11.35 6.33 -12.32
C ASN A 13 11.34 7.75 -11.74
N PHE A 14 11.05 8.76 -12.55
CA PHE A 14 10.90 10.15 -12.10
C PHE A 14 9.80 10.30 -11.05
N ILE A 15 8.62 9.69 -11.28
CA ILE A 15 7.50 9.74 -10.31
C ILE A 15 7.88 9.04 -9.00
N VAL A 16 8.51 7.86 -9.08
CA VAL A 16 8.98 7.12 -7.89
C VAL A 16 10.00 7.94 -7.10
N GLU A 17 11.00 8.50 -7.78
CA GLU A 17 12.04 9.32 -7.15
C GLU A 17 11.43 10.55 -6.46
N LEU A 18 10.49 11.24 -7.13
CA LEU A 18 9.80 12.38 -6.56
C LEU A 18 8.99 12.01 -5.31
N ILE A 19 8.26 10.88 -5.33
CA ILE A 19 7.54 10.36 -4.17
C ILE A 19 8.51 10.07 -3.01
N VAL A 20 9.63 9.40 -3.28
CA VAL A 20 10.65 9.07 -2.27
C VAL A 20 11.24 10.33 -1.65
N VAL A 21 11.65 11.30 -2.46
CA VAL A 21 12.17 12.58 -1.96
C VAL A 21 11.15 13.32 -1.10
N MET A 22 9.91 13.43 -1.56
CA MET A 22 8.86 14.13 -0.82
C MET A 22 8.44 13.41 0.45
N SER A 23 8.42 12.07 0.45
CA SER A 23 8.01 11.27 1.61
C SER A 23 9.15 11.02 2.61
N SER A 24 10.40 11.30 2.25
CA SER A 24 11.55 11.10 3.16
C SER A 24 11.56 12.05 4.35
N GLU A 25 10.96 13.24 4.21
CA GLU A 25 10.87 14.26 5.25
C GLU A 25 9.46 14.34 5.84
N GLU A 26 9.36 14.26 7.16
CA GLU A 26 8.07 14.31 7.87
C GLU A 26 7.33 15.63 7.71
N SER A 27 8.05 16.73 7.54
CA SER A 27 7.50 18.05 7.24
C SER A 27 6.73 18.05 5.92
N ASN A 28 7.31 17.44 4.89
CA ASN A 28 6.71 17.36 3.56
C ASN A 28 5.49 16.45 3.51
N LEU A 29 5.47 15.35 4.27
CA LEU A 29 4.29 14.48 4.40
C LEU A 29 3.04 15.24 4.86
N ARG A 30 3.21 16.30 5.62
CA ARG A 30 2.10 17.13 6.12
C ARG A 30 1.77 18.30 5.22
N SER A 31 2.79 19.07 4.82
CA SER A 31 2.61 20.30 4.02
C SER A 31 2.19 19.99 2.58
N GLU A 32 2.77 18.94 1.97
CA GLU A 32 2.59 18.58 0.56
C GLU A 32 1.66 17.38 0.35
N ARG A 33 0.87 17.03 1.36
CA ARG A 33 -0.01 15.85 1.36
C ARG A 33 -0.88 15.73 0.10
N THR A 34 -1.40 16.85 -0.39
CA THR A 34 -2.26 16.86 -1.59
C THR A 34 -1.48 16.51 -2.85
N LEU A 35 -0.27 17.06 -3.01
CA LEU A 35 0.58 16.75 -4.15
C LEU A 35 1.06 15.31 -4.09
N LEU A 36 1.52 14.87 -2.93
CA LEU A 36 1.96 13.50 -2.70
C LEU A 36 0.85 12.49 -3.00
N GLY A 37 -0.38 12.74 -2.55
CA GLY A 37 -1.53 11.88 -2.86
C GLY A 37 -1.88 11.82 -4.36
N LYS A 38 -1.64 12.91 -5.11
CA LYS A 38 -1.79 12.88 -6.58
C LYS A 38 -0.68 12.07 -7.26
N LEU A 39 0.55 12.18 -6.76
CA LEU A 39 1.67 11.37 -7.25
C LEU A 39 1.45 9.88 -6.98
N ASP A 40 0.99 9.53 -5.78
CA ASP A 40 0.64 8.16 -5.41
C ASP A 40 -0.45 7.61 -6.32
N THR A 41 -1.51 8.39 -6.58
CA THR A 41 -2.57 8.00 -7.53
C THR A 41 -2.02 7.81 -8.94
N THR A 42 -1.14 8.71 -9.41
CA THR A 42 -0.48 8.59 -10.71
C THR A 42 0.38 7.34 -10.79
N LEU A 43 1.14 7.04 -9.73
CA LEU A 43 1.93 5.81 -9.62
C LEU A 43 1.07 4.56 -9.75
N ILE A 44 -0.09 4.52 -9.08
CA ILE A 44 -1.02 3.39 -9.19
C ILE A 44 -1.58 3.24 -10.61
N GLN A 45 -1.87 4.32 -11.31
CA GLN A 45 -2.30 4.22 -12.71
C GLN A 45 -1.20 3.68 -13.63
N ILE A 46 0.06 4.05 -13.42
CA ILE A 46 1.22 3.47 -14.11
C ILE A 46 1.34 1.99 -13.77
N LEU A 47 1.29 1.65 -12.48
CA LEU A 47 1.40 0.27 -11.99
C LEU A 47 0.35 -0.65 -12.60
N LYS A 48 -0.89 -0.21 -12.74
CA LYS A 48 -1.98 -0.97 -13.40
C LYS A 48 -1.65 -1.33 -14.86
N GLN A 49 -0.74 -0.62 -15.51
CA GLN A 49 -0.31 -0.93 -16.87
C GLN A 49 0.96 -1.78 -16.92
N GLU A 50 1.86 -1.60 -15.98
CA GLU A 50 3.20 -2.19 -16.03
C GLU A 50 3.33 -3.46 -15.18
N TRP A 51 2.66 -3.52 -14.02
CA TRP A 51 2.76 -4.66 -13.12
C TRP A 51 1.82 -5.81 -13.57
N PRO A 52 2.26 -7.07 -13.46
CA PRO A 52 3.57 -7.53 -13.01
C PRO A 52 4.64 -7.61 -14.12
N HIS A 53 4.27 -7.45 -15.40
CA HIS A 53 5.12 -7.85 -16.54
C HIS A 53 6.35 -6.94 -16.73
N ASN A 54 6.15 -5.62 -16.70
CA ASN A 54 7.21 -4.64 -16.93
C ASN A 54 7.80 -4.12 -15.60
N TRP A 55 7.16 -4.42 -14.49
CA TRP A 55 7.63 -4.05 -13.15
C TRP A 55 7.37 -5.17 -12.13
N PRO A 56 8.03 -6.34 -12.26
CA PRO A 56 7.76 -7.50 -11.41
C PRO A 56 8.15 -7.31 -9.94
N ASN A 57 9.11 -6.44 -9.66
CA ASN A 57 9.66 -6.27 -8.31
C ASN A 57 8.96 -5.19 -7.49
N PHE A 58 7.81 -4.66 -7.92
CA PHE A 58 7.14 -3.56 -7.23
C PHE A 58 6.87 -3.86 -5.75
N ILE A 59 6.29 -5.01 -5.42
CA ILE A 59 5.98 -5.38 -4.04
C ILE A 59 7.25 -5.57 -3.19
N PRO A 60 8.27 -6.34 -3.62
CA PRO A 60 9.55 -6.39 -2.91
C PRO A 60 10.20 -5.01 -2.70
N GLU A 61 10.17 -4.13 -3.69
CA GLU A 61 10.75 -2.79 -3.60
C GLU A 61 10.04 -1.91 -2.59
N ILE A 62 8.69 -1.87 -2.59
CA ILE A 62 7.92 -1.08 -1.64
C ILE A 62 8.06 -1.60 -0.21
N VAL A 63 8.11 -2.92 -0.02
CA VAL A 63 8.36 -3.55 1.28
C VAL A 63 9.75 -3.23 1.80
N SER A 64 10.77 -3.35 0.95
CA SER A 64 12.16 -3.06 1.31
C SER A 64 12.36 -1.58 1.69
N SER A 65 11.84 -0.65 0.88
CA SER A 65 11.95 0.80 1.17
C SER A 65 11.21 1.19 2.44
N SER A 66 10.10 0.53 2.77
CA SER A 66 9.34 0.74 4.00
C SER A 66 10.13 0.41 5.26
N ARG A 67 11.02 -0.59 5.21
CA ARG A 67 11.88 -0.96 6.33
C ARG A 67 13.02 0.02 6.58
N GLY A 68 13.38 0.83 5.59
CA GLY A 68 14.47 1.79 5.66
C GLY A 68 14.12 3.13 6.33
N SER A 69 12.85 3.56 6.30
CA SER A 69 12.41 4.86 6.82
C SER A 69 10.95 4.83 7.25
N LEU A 70 10.66 5.33 8.45
CA LEU A 70 9.28 5.42 8.97
C LEU A 70 8.42 6.41 8.17
N ALA A 71 9.02 7.48 7.64
CA ALA A 71 8.31 8.45 6.84
C ALA A 71 7.92 7.86 5.47
N ILE A 72 8.87 7.19 4.80
CA ILE A 72 8.61 6.46 3.56
C ILE A 72 7.59 5.33 3.80
N CYS A 73 7.71 4.60 4.89
CA CYS A 73 6.76 3.54 5.26
C CYS A 73 5.33 4.07 5.37
N GLU A 74 5.12 5.23 6.00
CA GLU A 74 3.80 5.85 6.14
C GLU A 74 3.17 6.16 4.76
N ASN A 75 3.95 6.69 3.82
CA ASN A 75 3.45 6.92 2.45
C ASN A 75 3.23 5.62 1.70
N ASN A 76 4.13 4.65 1.85
CA ASN A 76 3.99 3.34 1.22
C ASN A 76 2.72 2.59 1.68
N MET A 77 2.31 2.77 2.95
CA MET A 77 1.01 2.26 3.42
C MET A 77 -0.15 2.91 2.65
N ALA A 78 -0.08 4.22 2.35
CA ALA A 78 -1.09 4.88 1.52
C ALA A 78 -1.10 4.34 0.08
N ILE A 79 0.07 4.11 -0.52
CA ILE A 79 0.20 3.52 -1.86
C ILE A 79 -0.41 2.10 -1.89
N LEU A 80 -0.08 1.25 -0.92
CA LEU A 80 -0.62 -0.12 -0.81
C LEU A 80 -2.13 -0.12 -0.61
N ARG A 81 -2.68 0.81 0.16
CA ARG A 81 -4.11 1.01 0.30
C ARG A 81 -4.77 1.38 -1.02
N LEU A 82 -4.23 2.38 -1.73
CA LEU A 82 -4.72 2.79 -3.05
C LEU A 82 -4.65 1.64 -4.05
N LEU A 83 -3.57 0.85 -4.05
CA LEU A 83 -3.45 -0.32 -4.90
C LEU A 83 -4.58 -1.32 -4.62
N SER A 84 -4.85 -1.61 -3.34
CA SER A 84 -5.95 -2.49 -2.95
C SER A 84 -7.30 -1.97 -3.45
N GLU A 85 -7.59 -0.67 -3.25
CA GLU A 85 -8.81 -0.03 -3.72
C GLU A 85 -8.96 -0.14 -5.24
N GLU A 86 -7.92 0.18 -5.99
CA GLU A 86 -7.93 0.16 -7.46
C GLU A 86 -7.94 -1.24 -8.09
N VAL A 87 -7.46 -2.27 -7.39
CA VAL A 87 -7.43 -3.65 -7.88
C VAL A 87 -8.68 -4.43 -7.47
N PHE A 88 -9.22 -4.20 -6.27
CA PHE A 88 -10.32 -4.99 -5.71
C PHE A 88 -11.68 -4.30 -5.74
N ASP A 89 -11.75 -2.96 -5.61
CA ASP A 89 -12.99 -2.17 -5.66
C ASP A 89 -13.31 -1.63 -7.07
N PHE A 90 -12.76 -2.26 -8.06
CA PHE A 90 -12.73 -1.87 -9.45
C PHE A 90 -14.14 -1.79 -10.10
N SER A 91 -14.41 -0.70 -10.84
CA SER A 91 -15.56 -0.60 -11.76
C SER A 91 -15.20 -1.15 -13.15
N ALA A 92 -16.11 -1.91 -13.78
CA ALA A 92 -15.89 -2.57 -15.06
C ALA A 92 -15.54 -1.61 -16.24
N GLU A 93 -15.68 -0.30 -16.02
CA GLU A 93 -15.39 0.73 -17.01
C GLU A 93 -13.90 1.07 -17.18
N GLN A 94 -13.08 0.74 -16.16
CA GLN A 94 -11.66 1.17 -16.11
C GLN A 94 -10.67 0.09 -16.55
N MET A 95 -11.09 -1.17 -16.58
CA MET A 95 -10.19 -2.31 -16.84
C MET A 95 -10.98 -3.53 -17.32
N THR A 96 -10.37 -4.38 -18.16
CA THR A 96 -11.01 -5.64 -18.54
C THR A 96 -11.04 -6.62 -17.35
N GLN A 97 -12.07 -7.46 -17.28
CA GLN A 97 -12.19 -8.50 -16.21
C GLN A 97 -10.96 -9.42 -16.16
N ALA A 98 -10.40 -9.78 -17.33
CA ALA A 98 -9.21 -10.62 -17.40
C ALA A 98 -7.99 -9.92 -16.77
N LYS A 99 -7.79 -8.64 -17.05
CA LYS A 99 -6.69 -7.85 -16.47
C LYS A 99 -6.86 -7.69 -14.96
N ALA A 100 -8.07 -7.38 -14.49
CA ALA A 100 -8.36 -7.28 -13.08
C ALA A 100 -8.09 -8.60 -12.34
N ARG A 101 -8.49 -9.74 -12.93
CA ARG A 101 -8.24 -11.06 -12.38
C ARG A 101 -6.74 -11.37 -12.27
N ASN A 102 -5.97 -11.06 -13.32
CA ASN A 102 -4.53 -11.27 -13.30
C ASN A 102 -3.83 -10.44 -12.21
N LEU A 103 -4.19 -9.16 -12.08
CA LEU A 103 -3.65 -8.29 -11.02
C LEU A 103 -4.01 -8.80 -9.62
N LYS A 104 -5.25 -9.25 -9.41
CA LYS A 104 -5.69 -9.86 -8.13
C LYS A 104 -4.88 -11.11 -7.80
N ASN A 105 -4.74 -12.02 -8.75
CA ASN A 105 -3.99 -13.26 -8.54
C ASN A 105 -2.51 -12.98 -8.22
N GLN A 106 -1.90 -12.04 -8.94
CA GLN A 106 -0.52 -11.63 -8.68
C GLN A 106 -0.37 -11.04 -7.27
N PHE A 107 -1.25 -10.10 -6.91
CA PHE A 107 -1.21 -9.46 -5.60
C PHE A 107 -1.44 -10.47 -4.46
N CYS A 108 -2.39 -11.39 -4.63
CA CYS A 108 -2.59 -12.48 -3.65
C CYS A 108 -1.34 -13.35 -3.48
N GLY A 109 -0.58 -13.60 -4.56
CA GLY A 109 0.66 -14.37 -4.50
C GLY A 109 1.78 -13.67 -3.73
N GLU A 110 1.83 -12.34 -3.78
CA GLU A 110 2.85 -11.51 -3.11
C GLU A 110 2.38 -10.92 -1.76
N PHE A 111 1.11 -11.14 -1.42
CA PHE A 111 0.48 -10.53 -0.24
C PHE A 111 1.15 -10.90 1.09
N GLY A 112 1.77 -12.08 1.17
CA GLY A 112 2.48 -12.53 2.38
C GLY A 112 3.53 -11.53 2.87
N GLU A 113 4.31 -10.93 1.96
CA GLU A 113 5.32 -9.91 2.29
C GLU A 113 4.69 -8.61 2.79
N VAL A 114 3.59 -8.18 2.16
CA VAL A 114 2.85 -6.98 2.57
C VAL A 114 2.21 -7.18 3.95
N PHE A 115 1.62 -8.35 4.18
CA PHE A 115 1.02 -8.69 5.47
C PHE A 115 2.05 -8.73 6.58
N GLN A 116 3.20 -9.35 6.33
CA GLN A 116 4.32 -9.35 7.27
C GLN A 116 4.80 -7.92 7.58
N LEU A 117 4.95 -7.06 6.57
CA LEU A 117 5.30 -5.65 6.79
C LEU A 117 4.28 -4.95 7.69
N CYS A 118 2.98 -5.12 7.44
CA CYS A 118 1.93 -4.52 8.26
C CYS A 118 2.01 -4.98 9.72
N THR A 119 2.18 -6.28 9.94
CA THR A 119 2.32 -6.83 11.30
C THR A 119 3.58 -6.33 12.02
N GLU A 120 4.73 -6.30 11.32
CA GLU A 120 5.98 -5.74 11.86
C GLU A 120 5.80 -4.26 12.27
N VAL A 121 5.13 -3.45 11.46
CA VAL A 121 4.85 -2.05 11.77
C VAL A 121 3.93 -1.93 12.98
N LEU A 122 2.83 -2.68 13.03
CA LEU A 122 1.90 -2.65 14.15
C LEU A 122 2.54 -3.12 15.47
N GLU A 123 3.53 -4.01 15.40
CA GLU A 123 4.26 -4.49 16.59
C GLU A 123 5.31 -3.49 17.10
N LYS A 124 6.04 -2.82 16.21
CA LYS A 124 7.26 -2.08 16.52
C LYS A 124 7.11 -0.57 16.47
N ALA A 125 6.17 -0.05 15.69
CA ALA A 125 6.04 1.39 15.50
C ALA A 125 5.42 2.09 16.71
N ASN A 126 5.99 3.26 17.05
CA ASN A 126 5.49 4.14 18.09
C ASN A 126 4.88 5.44 17.51
N LYS A 127 4.90 5.62 16.18
CA LYS A 127 4.37 6.80 15.50
C LYS A 127 2.87 6.64 15.21
N PRO A 128 1.98 7.44 15.83
CA PRO A 128 0.53 7.26 15.71
C PRO A 128 0.02 7.37 14.27
N SER A 129 0.58 8.28 13.47
CA SER A 129 0.18 8.46 12.06
C SER A 129 0.50 7.22 11.22
N LEU A 130 1.68 6.60 11.42
CA LEU A 130 2.06 5.37 10.74
C LEU A 130 1.18 4.19 11.17
N ILE A 131 0.93 4.03 12.48
CA ILE A 131 0.04 2.99 13.00
C ILE A 131 -1.35 3.12 12.37
N LYS A 132 -1.90 4.34 12.34
CA LYS A 132 -3.20 4.61 11.73
C LYS A 132 -3.22 4.29 10.23
N ALA A 133 -2.21 4.72 9.48
CA ALA A 133 -2.08 4.41 8.06
C ALA A 133 -2.02 2.90 7.82
N THR A 134 -1.30 2.16 8.66
CA THR A 134 -1.20 0.70 8.57
C THR A 134 -2.53 0.01 8.90
N LEU A 135 -3.25 0.45 9.93
CA LEU A 135 -4.59 -0.07 10.24
C LEU A 135 -5.60 0.20 9.12
N GLU A 136 -5.58 1.39 8.53
CA GLU A 136 -6.41 1.73 7.37
C GLU A 136 -6.09 0.85 6.15
N THR A 137 -4.83 0.52 5.93
CA THR A 137 -4.37 -0.37 4.87
C THR A 137 -4.79 -1.82 5.15
N MET A 138 -4.59 -2.30 6.37
CA MET A 138 -5.07 -3.62 6.81
C MET A 138 -6.57 -3.78 6.63
N LEU A 139 -7.37 -2.78 7.00
CA LEU A 139 -8.82 -2.79 6.82
C LEU A 139 -9.22 -3.06 5.36
N ARG A 140 -8.48 -2.50 4.40
CA ARG A 140 -8.75 -2.78 2.98
C ARG A 140 -8.40 -4.21 2.60
N PHE A 141 -7.30 -4.72 3.12
CA PHE A 141 -6.87 -6.09 2.84
C PHE A 141 -7.80 -7.15 3.43
N LEU A 142 -8.29 -6.95 4.66
CA LEU A 142 -9.17 -7.90 5.36
C LEU A 142 -10.46 -8.23 4.59
N ASN A 143 -10.88 -7.38 3.65
CA ASN A 143 -12.04 -7.61 2.82
C ASN A 143 -11.87 -8.73 1.79
N TRP A 144 -10.64 -9.15 1.46
CA TRP A 144 -10.41 -10.08 0.37
C TRP A 144 -9.25 -11.08 0.59
N ILE A 145 -8.48 -10.93 1.68
CA ILE A 145 -7.37 -11.85 1.97
C ILE A 145 -7.88 -13.25 2.34
N PRO A 146 -7.05 -14.30 2.10
CA PRO A 146 -7.36 -15.63 2.59
C PRO A 146 -7.51 -15.65 4.13
N LEU A 147 -8.52 -16.34 4.62
CA LEU A 147 -8.84 -16.42 6.06
C LEU A 147 -7.67 -16.97 6.91
N GLY A 148 -6.76 -17.76 6.32
CA GLY A 148 -5.55 -18.24 7.00
C GLY A 148 -4.71 -17.10 7.57
N PHE A 149 -4.57 -15.98 6.87
CA PHE A 149 -3.85 -14.80 7.40
C PHE A 149 -4.49 -14.21 8.67
N ILE A 150 -5.78 -14.42 8.86
CA ILE A 150 -6.53 -13.93 10.01
C ILE A 150 -6.45 -14.93 11.17
N PHE A 151 -6.71 -16.21 10.90
CA PHE A 151 -6.89 -17.23 11.95
C PHE A 151 -5.60 -17.97 12.32
N GLU A 152 -4.59 -17.98 11.45
CA GLU A 152 -3.30 -18.63 11.71
C GLU A 152 -2.25 -17.66 12.26
N THR A 153 -2.64 -16.39 12.49
CA THR A 153 -1.77 -15.35 13.04
C THR A 153 -2.41 -14.69 14.26
N ASN A 154 -1.59 -13.95 15.04
CA ASN A 154 -2.07 -13.21 16.21
C ASN A 154 -2.65 -11.83 15.86
N VAL A 155 -3.05 -11.59 14.61
CA VAL A 155 -3.51 -10.26 14.17
C VAL A 155 -4.75 -9.80 14.93
N VAL A 156 -5.73 -10.69 15.13
CA VAL A 156 -6.98 -10.35 15.84
C VAL A 156 -6.69 -10.00 17.31
N ASP A 157 -5.90 -10.82 17.99
CA ASP A 157 -5.52 -10.56 19.39
C ASP A 157 -4.75 -9.24 19.52
N SER A 158 -3.85 -8.96 18.58
CA SER A 158 -3.11 -7.69 18.54
C SER A 158 -4.03 -6.48 18.30
N LEU A 159 -4.99 -6.59 17.41
CA LEU A 159 -5.98 -5.54 17.15
C LEU A 159 -6.81 -5.23 18.40
N ILE A 160 -7.30 -6.27 19.09
CA ILE A 160 -8.13 -6.12 20.29
C ILE A 160 -7.31 -5.54 21.45
N THR A 161 -6.15 -6.14 21.76
CA THR A 161 -5.39 -5.82 22.98
C THR A 161 -4.61 -4.52 22.89
N ARG A 162 -4.16 -4.11 21.70
CA ARG A 162 -3.26 -2.95 21.54
C ARG A 162 -3.94 -1.70 20.99
N PHE A 163 -4.98 -1.84 20.16
CA PHE A 163 -5.50 -0.70 19.40
C PHE A 163 -6.97 -0.40 19.71
N LEU A 164 -7.77 -1.37 20.12
CA LEU A 164 -9.19 -1.15 20.35
C LEU A 164 -9.49 -0.18 21.51
N GLU A 165 -8.66 -0.20 22.55
CA GLU A 165 -8.82 0.69 23.71
C GLU A 165 -8.29 2.10 23.47
N VAL A 166 -7.45 2.30 22.43
CA VAL A 166 -6.88 3.61 22.10
C VAL A 166 -7.88 4.43 21.29
N PRO A 167 -8.32 5.61 21.79
CA PRO A 167 -9.37 6.41 21.13
C PRO A 167 -9.07 6.73 19.67
N ASP A 168 -7.82 7.06 19.33
CA ASP A 168 -7.40 7.44 17.97
C ASP A 168 -7.45 6.27 16.98
N PHE A 169 -7.36 5.04 17.45
CA PHE A 169 -7.33 3.83 16.61
C PHE A 169 -8.63 3.03 16.69
N ARG A 170 -9.45 3.24 17.72
CA ARG A 170 -10.68 2.47 17.99
C ARG A 170 -11.58 2.34 16.77
N ASN A 171 -11.87 3.45 16.09
CA ASN A 171 -12.81 3.46 14.97
C ASN A 171 -12.32 2.66 13.76
N VAL A 172 -11.03 2.67 13.46
CA VAL A 172 -10.46 1.89 12.37
C VAL A 172 -10.34 0.43 12.78
N THR A 173 -9.91 0.16 14.01
CA THR A 173 -9.75 -1.20 14.55
C THR A 173 -11.08 -1.95 14.63
N LEU A 174 -12.17 -1.29 15.02
CA LEU A 174 -13.53 -1.90 15.05
C LEU A 174 -14.04 -2.31 13.66
N LYS A 175 -13.49 -1.72 12.61
CA LYS A 175 -13.86 -2.07 11.22
C LYS A 175 -12.97 -3.16 10.64
N CYS A 176 -11.78 -3.37 11.22
CA CYS A 176 -10.91 -4.50 10.89
C CYS A 176 -11.47 -5.79 11.48
#